data_24218ef0195e77a3020fbe39657ab65f
#
_entry.id   24218ef0195e77a3020fbe39657ab65f
#
_cell.length_a   1.000
_cell.length_b   1.000
_cell.length_c   1.000
_cell.angle_alpha   90.00
_cell.angle_beta   90.00
_cell.angle_gamma   90.00
#
_symmetry.space_group_name_H-M   'P 1'
#
loop_
_entity.id
_entity.type
_entity.pdbx_description
1 polymer ?
#
loop_
_entity_poly.entity_id
_entity_poly.type
_entity_poly.pdbx_seq_one_letter_code
_entity_poly.pdbx_strand_id
1 'polypeptide(L)'
;MIRKIHGLALLFLGCIFMMAGCPGKEGVLFKNMVSNFGNPPKISVFIKDSGTKKQMDIEEYLTGVVAGEMKPGWPLNAYAAQAIIARTFTMEFLARGGTRGIHGTDISTDEKEAQAYNAANITPTIRRAVAITRGLVLTYKNRYIKGWYSASCGGMTDHAREGLAYKGPEPPYIQPVKCPEEKYIPKRELFWEAAFNETEINNALKKLNNKTIGKLKKMEIAKWGTNRATMLRFTGDQGTVEVPGGDFRINVGPQKMRSIWLVERIENKPGYVRLKGRGFGHGVGLCQWGAFALAKENKSPKEIVKHYYPKTQIAKIW
;
A
#
# COMPACT_ATOMS: atom_id res chain seq x y z
N MET A 1 24.08 -11.83 33.68
CA MET A 1 22.62 -11.82 33.48
C MET A 1 22.29 -10.80 32.42
N ILE A 2 22.42 -11.18 31.11
CA ILE A 2 22.31 -10.31 29.95
C ILE A 2 20.88 -10.44 29.41
N ARG A 3 20.08 -9.40 29.58
CA ARG A 3 18.73 -9.32 28.97
C ARG A 3 18.87 -9.13 27.47
N LYS A 4 18.46 -10.14 26.69
CA LYS A 4 18.27 -10.05 25.24
C LYS A 4 17.10 -9.11 24.97
N ILE A 5 17.39 -7.94 24.42
CA ILE A 5 16.39 -7.05 23.85
C ILE A 5 16.03 -7.63 22.47
N HIS A 6 14.87 -8.27 22.38
CA HIS A 6 14.31 -8.68 21.11
C HIS A 6 13.77 -7.43 20.42
N GLY A 7 14.52 -6.94 19.44
CA GLY A 7 14.04 -5.90 18.54
C GLY A 7 12.89 -6.45 17.71
N LEU A 8 11.68 -6.04 18.03
CA LEU A 8 10.47 -6.31 17.25
C LEU A 8 10.60 -5.56 15.91
N ALA A 9 10.93 -6.28 14.85
CA ALA A 9 10.90 -5.75 13.50
C ALA A 9 9.42 -5.52 13.13
N LEU A 10 8.98 -4.26 13.17
CA LEU A 10 7.66 -3.85 12.70
C LEU A 10 7.55 -4.13 11.19
N LEU A 11 6.65 -5.03 10.86
CA LEU A 11 6.30 -5.46 9.52
C LEU A 11 5.52 -4.35 8.81
N PHE A 12 6.16 -3.67 7.86
CA PHE A 12 5.49 -2.79 6.92
C PHE A 12 5.06 -3.58 5.69
N LEU A 13 3.83 -4.08 5.68
CA LEU A 13 3.19 -4.55 4.45
C LEU A 13 2.30 -3.44 3.91
N GLY A 14 2.73 -2.82 2.82
CA GLY A 14 1.83 -1.95 2.04
C GLY A 14 0.64 -2.78 1.53
N CYS A 15 -0.56 -2.26 1.67
CA CYS A 15 -1.81 -2.90 1.24
C CYS A 15 -1.73 -3.44 -0.18
N ILE A 16 -1.84 -4.75 -0.32
CA ILE A 16 -1.84 -5.45 -1.59
C ILE A 16 -3.22 -6.07 -1.76
N PHE A 17 -4.06 -5.40 -2.50
CA PHE A 17 -5.36 -5.92 -2.88
C PHE A 17 -5.32 -6.46 -4.31
N MET A 18 -5.47 -7.78 -4.49
CA MET A 18 -5.92 -8.36 -5.74
C MET A 18 -7.41 -8.05 -5.89
N MET A 19 -7.72 -7.05 -6.72
CA MET A 19 -9.08 -6.74 -7.11
C MET A 19 -9.41 -7.43 -8.43
N ALA A 20 -10.09 -8.58 -8.33
CA ALA A 20 -10.89 -9.06 -9.44
C ALA A 20 -12.01 -8.03 -9.71
N GLY A 21 -11.97 -7.38 -10.87
CA GLY A 21 -12.93 -6.35 -11.25
C GLY A 21 -14.30 -6.98 -11.53
N CYS A 22 -15.32 -6.59 -10.77
CA CYS A 22 -16.70 -6.62 -11.25
C CYS A 22 -17.01 -5.28 -11.94
N PRO A 23 -17.39 -5.24 -13.20
CA PRO A 23 -17.89 -4.03 -13.84
C PRO A 23 -19.37 -3.84 -13.47
N GLY A 24 -19.73 -2.71 -12.90
CA GLY A 24 -21.13 -2.28 -12.85
C GLY A 24 -21.62 -1.77 -11.50
N LYS A 25 -21.99 -0.49 -11.50
CA LYS A 25 -22.72 0.32 -10.49
C LYS A 25 -21.87 1.31 -9.68
N GLU A 26 -21.03 2.08 -10.34
CA GLU A 26 -20.21 3.14 -9.71
C GLU A 26 -20.92 4.50 -9.50
N GLY A 27 -22.20 4.66 -9.85
CA GLY A 27 -22.81 5.99 -9.99
C GLY A 27 -23.73 6.48 -8.88
N VAL A 28 -24.33 5.60 -8.07
CA VAL A 28 -25.50 5.95 -7.25
C VAL A 28 -25.21 6.18 -5.76
N LEU A 29 -24.15 5.59 -5.24
CA LEU A 29 -23.88 5.55 -3.78
C LEU A 29 -23.31 6.84 -3.17
N PHE A 30 -22.59 7.65 -3.93
CA PHE A 30 -21.90 8.82 -3.38
C PHE A 30 -22.88 9.92 -2.94
N LYS A 31 -23.93 10.20 -3.71
CA LYS A 31 -24.90 11.27 -3.44
C LYS A 31 -25.68 11.02 -2.15
N ASN A 32 -25.93 9.75 -1.82
CA ASN A 32 -26.67 9.36 -0.61
C ASN A 32 -25.80 9.24 0.64
N MET A 33 -24.48 9.08 0.52
CA MET A 33 -23.57 8.94 1.66
C MET A 33 -23.06 10.28 2.21
N VAL A 34 -22.90 11.28 1.37
CA VAL A 34 -22.38 12.61 1.78
C VAL A 34 -23.42 13.47 2.48
N SER A 35 -24.71 13.27 2.23
CA SER A 35 -25.77 14.14 2.70
C SER A 35 -26.29 13.88 4.14
N ASN A 36 -25.84 12.82 4.82
CA ASN A 36 -26.46 12.37 6.09
C ASN A 36 -25.51 12.18 7.30
N PHE A 37 -24.23 12.55 7.20
CA PHE A 37 -23.31 12.31 8.32
C PHE A 37 -23.15 13.54 9.21
N GLY A 38 -24.01 13.74 10.18
CA GLY A 38 -23.74 14.65 11.31
C GLY A 38 -22.67 14.09 12.26
N ASN A 39 -22.59 12.75 12.37
CA ASN A 39 -21.62 12.01 13.17
C ASN A 39 -20.90 10.93 12.34
N PRO A 40 -19.67 10.51 12.73
CA PRO A 40 -18.99 9.42 12.05
C PRO A 40 -19.82 8.14 12.13
N PRO A 41 -19.86 7.37 11.04
CA PRO A 41 -20.62 6.10 11.03
C PRO A 41 -19.96 5.07 11.94
N LYS A 42 -20.79 4.22 12.55
CA LYS A 42 -20.34 2.96 13.13
C LYS A 42 -20.19 1.93 12.03
N ILE A 43 -19.13 1.16 12.08
CA ILE A 43 -18.79 0.10 11.13
C ILE A 43 -18.61 -1.22 11.87
N SER A 44 -18.99 -2.31 11.21
CA SER A 44 -18.68 -3.66 11.69
C SER A 44 -17.29 -4.08 11.20
N VAL A 45 -16.44 -4.50 12.15
CA VAL A 45 -15.03 -4.84 11.89
C VAL A 45 -14.78 -6.29 12.26
N PHE A 46 -14.20 -7.06 11.35
CA PHE A 46 -13.64 -8.36 11.66
C PHE A 46 -12.25 -8.20 12.28
N ILE A 47 -12.07 -8.71 13.50
CA ILE A 47 -10.79 -8.66 14.22
C ILE A 47 -10.04 -9.96 13.93
N LYS A 48 -9.02 -9.89 13.08
CA LYS A 48 -8.24 -11.04 12.61
C LYS A 48 -7.70 -11.89 13.75
N ASP A 49 -7.07 -11.25 14.74
CA ASP A 49 -6.32 -11.96 15.80
C ASP A 49 -7.23 -12.79 16.70
N SER A 50 -8.49 -12.36 16.91
CA SER A 50 -9.46 -13.07 17.75
C SER A 50 -10.54 -13.80 16.95
N GLY A 51 -10.63 -13.58 15.64
CA GLY A 51 -11.73 -14.10 14.82
C GLY A 51 -13.10 -13.50 15.14
N THR A 52 -13.18 -12.43 15.95
CA THR A 52 -14.43 -11.84 16.42
C THR A 52 -14.88 -10.67 15.54
N LYS A 53 -16.17 -10.31 15.65
CA LYS A 53 -16.77 -9.14 15.00
C LYS A 53 -17.07 -8.08 16.03
N LYS A 54 -16.67 -6.83 15.76
CA LYS A 54 -16.89 -5.70 16.67
C LYS A 54 -17.53 -4.52 15.93
N GLN A 55 -18.49 -3.87 16.56
CA GLN A 55 -18.98 -2.55 16.14
C GLN A 55 -18.07 -1.47 16.73
N MET A 56 -17.57 -0.54 15.91
CA MET A 56 -16.78 0.59 16.38
C MET A 56 -17.01 1.83 15.53
N ASP A 57 -16.67 2.97 16.09
CA ASP A 57 -16.63 4.23 15.36
C ASP A 57 -15.53 4.16 14.27
N ILE A 58 -15.82 4.69 13.07
CA ILE A 58 -14.85 4.66 11.98
C ILE A 58 -13.55 5.42 12.32
N GLU A 59 -13.63 6.50 13.13
CA GLU A 59 -12.43 7.22 13.55
C GLU A 59 -11.60 6.43 14.56
N GLU A 60 -12.24 5.60 15.40
CA GLU A 60 -11.54 4.65 16.27
C GLU A 60 -10.81 3.60 15.43
N TYR A 61 -11.48 3.00 14.43
CA TYR A 61 -10.86 2.07 13.49
C TYR A 61 -9.64 2.74 12.80
N LEU A 62 -9.81 3.94 12.26
CA LEU A 62 -8.76 4.66 11.57
C LEU A 62 -7.58 5.01 12.48
N THR A 63 -7.81 5.23 13.77
CA THR A 63 -6.74 5.43 14.75
C THR A 63 -5.85 4.19 14.86
N GLY A 64 -6.46 3.01 14.90
CA GLY A 64 -5.73 1.74 14.86
C GLY A 64 -5.03 1.48 13.52
N VAL A 65 -5.64 1.90 12.40
CA VAL A 65 -5.01 1.83 11.06
C VAL A 65 -3.76 2.70 11.00
N VAL A 66 -3.84 3.98 11.38
CA VAL A 66 -2.65 4.86 11.36
C VAL A 66 -1.55 4.31 12.26
N ALA A 67 -1.90 3.72 13.41
CA ALA A 67 -0.96 3.08 14.31
C ALA A 67 -0.35 1.77 13.76
N GLY A 68 -1.05 1.07 12.88
CA GLY A 68 -0.56 -0.13 12.19
C GLY A 68 0.29 0.18 10.98
N GLU A 69 -0.03 1.26 10.27
CA GLU A 69 0.60 1.62 8.99
C GLU A 69 1.86 2.47 9.15
N MET A 70 2.01 3.22 10.24
CA MET A 70 3.09 4.20 10.36
C MET A 70 4.00 3.94 11.56
N LYS A 71 5.25 4.28 11.41
CA LYS A 71 6.25 4.13 12.48
C LYS A 71 5.96 5.04 13.67
N PRO A 72 6.29 4.59 14.89
CA PRO A 72 6.23 5.43 16.09
C PRO A 72 7.13 6.67 15.99
N GLY A 73 6.74 7.76 16.66
CA GLY A 73 7.56 8.96 16.77
C GLY A 73 7.58 9.86 15.52
N TRP A 74 6.71 9.61 14.53
CA TRP A 74 6.62 10.45 13.35
C TRP A 74 5.87 11.76 13.62
N PRO A 75 6.07 12.82 12.78
CA PRO A 75 5.40 14.10 12.97
C PRO A 75 3.89 14.01 12.89
N LEU A 76 3.19 14.84 13.68
CA LEU A 76 1.74 14.93 13.69
C LEU A 76 1.14 15.09 12.29
N ASN A 77 1.72 15.95 11.45
CA ASN A 77 1.20 16.23 10.11
C ASN A 77 1.34 15.02 9.16
N ALA A 78 2.36 14.17 9.36
CA ALA A 78 2.51 12.92 8.59
C ALA A 78 1.41 11.92 8.96
N TYR A 79 1.15 11.71 10.26
CA TYR A 79 0.03 10.88 10.73
C TYR A 79 -1.32 11.44 10.26
N ALA A 80 -1.49 12.76 10.29
CA ALA A 80 -2.73 13.40 9.87
C ALA A 80 -2.97 13.26 8.35
N ALA A 81 -1.93 13.34 7.53
CA ALA A 81 -2.02 13.05 6.09
C ALA A 81 -2.39 11.59 5.83
N GLN A 82 -1.76 10.64 6.56
CA GLN A 82 -2.12 9.23 6.51
C GLN A 82 -3.57 8.99 6.92
N ALA A 83 -4.06 9.68 7.97
CA ALA A 83 -5.46 9.54 8.41
C ALA A 83 -6.46 9.96 7.32
N ILE A 84 -6.18 11.04 6.58
CA ILE A 84 -7.01 11.48 5.44
C ILE A 84 -7.04 10.39 4.36
N ILE A 85 -5.88 9.85 3.98
CA ILE A 85 -5.79 8.83 2.93
C ILE A 85 -6.41 7.51 3.38
N ALA A 86 -6.13 7.05 4.59
CA ALA A 86 -6.71 5.83 5.15
C ALA A 86 -8.24 5.92 5.23
N ARG A 87 -8.78 7.08 5.64
CA ARG A 87 -10.22 7.33 5.64
C ARG A 87 -10.80 7.30 4.22
N THR A 88 -10.11 7.91 3.27
CA THR A 88 -10.52 7.88 1.85
C THR A 88 -10.57 6.46 1.31
N PHE A 89 -9.52 5.67 1.57
CA PHE A 89 -9.47 4.24 1.21
C PHE A 89 -10.63 3.47 1.86
N THR A 90 -10.83 3.64 3.17
CA THR A 90 -11.90 2.97 3.91
C THR A 90 -13.26 3.29 3.31
N MET A 91 -13.58 4.57 3.08
CA MET A 91 -14.88 4.97 2.51
C MET A 91 -15.09 4.42 1.09
N GLU A 92 -14.08 4.46 0.23
CA GLU A 92 -14.13 3.85 -1.11
C GLU A 92 -14.33 2.35 -1.05
N PHE A 93 -13.62 1.68 -0.13
CA PHE A 93 -13.72 0.25 0.08
C PHE A 93 -15.10 -0.19 0.58
N LEU A 94 -15.66 0.50 1.57
CA LEU A 94 -17.02 0.28 2.07
C LEU A 94 -18.09 0.49 1.00
N ALA A 95 -17.93 1.51 0.17
CA ALA A 95 -18.83 1.81 -0.95
C ALA A 95 -18.90 0.68 -1.99
N ARG A 96 -17.86 -0.16 -2.07
CA ARG A 96 -17.81 -1.36 -2.93
C ARG A 96 -18.21 -2.65 -2.23
N GLY A 97 -18.69 -2.59 -0.99
CA GLY A 97 -19.13 -3.74 -0.23
C GLY A 97 -18.15 -4.23 0.83
N GLY A 98 -16.92 -3.71 0.88
CA GLY A 98 -15.94 -4.06 1.91
C GLY A 98 -15.65 -5.56 2.00
N THR A 99 -15.61 -6.09 3.23
CA THR A 99 -15.39 -7.52 3.52
C THR A 99 -16.69 -8.29 3.77
N ARG A 100 -17.85 -7.75 3.38
CA ARG A 100 -19.16 -8.37 3.62
C ARG A 100 -19.29 -9.76 3.02
N GLY A 101 -18.72 -9.98 1.83
CA GLY A 101 -18.74 -11.28 1.16
C GLY A 101 -17.81 -12.33 1.80
N ILE A 102 -16.84 -11.90 2.62
CA ILE A 102 -15.84 -12.77 3.25
C ILE A 102 -16.22 -13.06 4.71
N HIS A 103 -16.48 -12.00 5.48
CA HIS A 103 -16.68 -12.08 6.93
C HIS A 103 -18.10 -11.68 7.38
N GLY A 104 -18.93 -11.13 6.47
CA GLY A 104 -20.21 -10.51 6.84
C GLY A 104 -20.01 -9.22 7.67
N THR A 105 -18.84 -8.56 7.54
CA THR A 105 -18.51 -7.29 8.19
C THR A 105 -18.16 -6.24 7.16
N ASP A 106 -18.22 -4.96 7.54
CA ASP A 106 -17.90 -3.86 6.63
C ASP A 106 -16.42 -3.84 6.26
N ILE A 107 -15.52 -4.12 7.23
CA ILE A 107 -14.07 -4.12 7.03
C ILE A 107 -13.40 -5.16 7.94
N SER A 108 -12.12 -5.43 7.71
CA SER A 108 -11.28 -6.34 8.47
C SER A 108 -10.02 -5.62 8.99
N THR A 109 -9.43 -6.15 10.07
CA THR A 109 -8.09 -5.77 10.53
C THR A 109 -6.99 -6.60 9.88
N ASP A 110 -7.30 -7.51 8.95
CA ASP A 110 -6.30 -8.21 8.16
C ASP A 110 -5.74 -7.28 7.07
N GLU A 111 -4.44 -7.02 7.12
CA GLU A 111 -3.73 -6.20 6.13
C GLU A 111 -3.82 -6.75 4.70
N LYS A 112 -4.05 -8.07 4.54
CA LYS A 112 -4.25 -8.69 3.23
C LYS A 112 -5.62 -8.41 2.62
N GLU A 113 -6.57 -7.97 3.44
CA GLU A 113 -7.96 -7.72 3.04
C GLU A 113 -8.29 -6.24 3.01
N ALA A 114 -7.65 -5.44 3.87
CA ALA A 114 -7.91 -4.01 4.00
C ALA A 114 -6.64 -3.20 4.27
N GLN A 115 -6.37 -2.83 5.51
CA GLN A 115 -5.24 -1.99 5.94
C GLN A 115 -4.61 -2.60 7.19
N ALA A 116 -3.30 -2.37 7.41
CA ALA A 116 -2.69 -2.78 8.67
C ALA A 116 -3.37 -2.08 9.86
N TYR A 117 -3.58 -2.82 10.93
CA TYR A 117 -4.25 -2.34 12.14
C TYR A 117 -3.45 -2.74 13.37
N ASN A 118 -3.18 -1.79 14.27
CA ASN A 118 -2.49 -2.10 15.52
C ASN A 118 -2.96 -1.19 16.66
N ALA A 119 -3.89 -1.67 17.47
CA ALA A 119 -4.42 -0.93 18.62
C ALA A 119 -3.36 -0.69 19.71
N ALA A 120 -2.38 -1.58 19.86
CA ALA A 120 -1.34 -1.45 20.89
C ALA A 120 -0.35 -0.31 20.63
N ASN A 121 -0.21 0.11 19.37
CA ASN A 121 0.69 1.19 18.97
C ASN A 121 0.01 2.58 18.93
N ILE A 122 -1.24 2.69 19.37
CA ILE A 122 -1.95 3.97 19.40
C ILE A 122 -1.30 4.90 20.44
N THR A 123 -0.89 6.09 19.99
CA THR A 123 -0.31 7.14 20.83
C THR A 123 -1.23 8.37 20.90
N PRO A 124 -1.06 9.29 21.88
CA PRO A 124 -1.79 10.56 21.91
C PRO A 124 -1.61 11.38 20.64
N THR A 125 -0.42 11.36 20.02
CA THR A 125 -0.14 12.04 18.74
C THR A 125 -0.97 11.48 17.60
N ILE A 126 -1.11 10.15 17.50
CA ILE A 126 -1.93 9.48 16.48
C ILE A 126 -3.41 9.83 16.69
N ARG A 127 -3.92 9.76 17.94
CA ARG A 127 -5.31 10.17 18.25
C ARG A 127 -5.57 11.62 17.82
N ARG A 128 -4.64 12.52 18.15
CA ARG A 128 -4.73 13.94 17.74
C ARG A 128 -4.72 14.09 16.22
N ALA A 129 -3.88 13.34 15.51
CA ALA A 129 -3.79 13.37 14.04
C ALA A 129 -5.12 13.00 13.37
N VAL A 130 -5.76 11.93 13.85
CA VAL A 130 -7.07 11.50 13.37
C VAL A 130 -8.14 12.54 13.71
N ALA A 131 -8.13 13.06 14.93
CA ALA A 131 -9.11 14.04 15.40
C ALA A 131 -9.08 15.36 14.60
N ILE A 132 -7.88 15.94 14.34
CA ILE A 132 -7.76 17.20 13.58
C ILE A 132 -8.11 17.06 12.09
N THR A 133 -8.16 15.84 11.58
CA THR A 133 -8.57 15.52 10.20
C THR A 133 -9.91 14.82 10.12
N ARG A 134 -10.68 14.84 11.22
CA ARG A 134 -11.98 14.16 11.32
C ARG A 134 -12.86 14.46 10.11
N GLY A 135 -13.38 13.41 9.47
CA GLY A 135 -14.26 13.49 8.32
C GLY A 135 -13.60 13.94 7.01
N LEU A 136 -12.31 14.29 6.99
CA LEU A 136 -11.64 14.69 5.75
C LEU A 136 -11.30 13.50 4.88
N VAL A 137 -11.72 13.57 3.61
CA VAL A 137 -11.44 12.58 2.56
C VAL A 137 -11.02 13.25 1.27
N LEU A 138 -10.39 12.51 0.37
CA LEU A 138 -10.12 12.96 -1.00
C LEU A 138 -11.20 12.46 -1.95
N THR A 139 -11.59 13.36 -2.85
CA THR A 139 -12.58 13.08 -3.90
C THR A 139 -12.09 13.55 -5.26
N TYR A 140 -12.60 12.93 -6.30
CA TYR A 140 -12.44 13.35 -7.69
C TYR A 140 -13.78 13.25 -8.40
N LYS A 141 -14.25 14.35 -9.01
CA LYS A 141 -15.58 14.43 -9.66
C LYS A 141 -16.69 13.93 -8.71
N ASN A 142 -16.68 14.39 -7.45
CA ASN A 142 -17.62 14.03 -6.40
C ASN A 142 -17.69 12.55 -6.05
N ARG A 143 -16.62 11.77 -6.29
CA ARG A 143 -16.49 10.36 -5.91
C ARG A 143 -15.27 10.15 -5.04
N TYR A 144 -15.31 9.19 -4.11
CA TYR A 144 -14.12 8.75 -3.39
C TYR A 144 -13.06 8.25 -4.38
N ILE A 145 -11.81 8.59 -4.11
CA ILE A 145 -10.69 8.08 -4.89
C ILE A 145 -10.16 6.77 -4.29
N LYS A 146 -9.43 6.02 -5.09
CA LYS A 146 -8.58 4.93 -4.58
C LYS A 146 -7.40 5.56 -3.85
N GLY A 147 -7.49 5.61 -2.52
CA GLY A 147 -6.52 6.25 -1.64
C GLY A 147 -5.31 5.35 -1.38
N TRP A 148 -4.57 4.96 -2.41
CA TRP A 148 -3.39 4.11 -2.27
C TRP A 148 -2.23 4.81 -1.59
N TYR A 149 -1.44 4.05 -0.83
CA TYR A 149 -0.23 4.53 -0.18
C TYR A 149 0.78 3.38 0.01
N SER A 150 2.05 3.73 0.17
CA SER A 150 3.12 2.77 0.40
C SER A 150 4.20 3.35 1.30
N ALA A 151 5.01 2.48 1.91
CA ALA A 151 6.04 2.89 2.87
C ALA A 151 7.06 3.84 2.25
N SER A 152 7.64 3.49 1.10
CA SER A 152 8.63 4.30 0.38
C SER A 152 8.47 4.11 -1.12
N CYS A 153 8.30 5.20 -1.85
CA CYS A 153 8.18 5.16 -3.30
C CYS A 153 9.52 5.03 -4.03
N GLY A 154 10.65 5.22 -3.35
CA GLY A 154 11.97 5.18 -3.95
C GLY A 154 12.44 6.54 -4.52
N GLY A 155 11.79 7.66 -4.19
CA GLY A 155 12.11 9.02 -4.67
C GLY A 155 11.15 9.56 -5.72
N MET A 156 10.30 8.72 -6.32
CA MET A 156 9.22 9.11 -7.23
C MET A 156 8.08 8.10 -7.16
N THR A 157 6.86 8.59 -7.09
CA THR A 157 5.68 7.73 -7.22
C THR A 157 5.46 7.31 -8.67
N ASP A 158 4.49 6.42 -8.91
CA ASP A 158 4.26 5.87 -10.24
C ASP A 158 2.78 5.77 -10.58
N HIS A 159 2.48 5.45 -11.83
CA HIS A 159 1.14 5.11 -12.31
C HIS A 159 0.63 3.83 -11.66
N ALA A 160 -0.70 3.71 -11.48
CA ALA A 160 -1.31 2.54 -10.86
C ALA A 160 -1.09 1.27 -11.69
N ARG A 161 -1.14 1.36 -13.01
CA ARG A 161 -0.85 0.23 -13.90
C ARG A 161 0.58 -0.29 -13.76
N GLU A 162 1.54 0.60 -13.50
CA GLU A 162 2.95 0.24 -13.36
C GLU A 162 3.26 -0.29 -11.97
N GLY A 163 2.93 0.46 -10.92
CA GLY A 163 3.29 0.09 -9.55
C GLY A 163 2.46 -1.05 -8.96
N LEU A 164 1.16 -1.09 -9.28
CA LEU A 164 0.19 -2.05 -8.73
C LEU A 164 -0.19 -3.19 -9.69
N ALA A 165 0.30 -3.18 -10.93
CA ALA A 165 -0.24 -4.01 -12.01
C ALA A 165 -1.77 -3.86 -12.16
N TYR A 166 -2.29 -2.65 -11.90
CA TYR A 166 -3.71 -2.34 -11.86
C TYR A 166 -4.38 -2.64 -13.20
N LYS A 167 -5.45 -3.42 -13.17
CA LYS A 167 -6.13 -3.92 -14.40
C LYS A 167 -7.17 -2.95 -14.95
N GLY A 168 -7.61 -1.99 -14.14
CA GLY A 168 -8.60 -0.98 -14.58
C GLY A 168 -8.00 0.14 -15.41
N PRO A 169 -8.83 1.10 -15.84
CA PRO A 169 -8.36 2.35 -16.43
C PRO A 169 -7.46 3.10 -15.45
N GLU A 170 -6.38 3.72 -15.95
CA GLU A 170 -5.51 4.54 -15.09
C GLU A 170 -6.31 5.69 -14.48
N PRO A 171 -6.36 5.80 -13.14
CA PRO A 171 -7.14 6.86 -12.52
C PRO A 171 -6.54 8.24 -12.83
N PRO A 172 -7.35 9.22 -13.31
CA PRO A 172 -6.83 10.52 -13.75
C PRO A 172 -6.16 11.34 -12.64
N TYR A 173 -6.43 11.02 -11.38
CA TYR A 173 -5.86 11.67 -10.21
C TYR A 173 -4.56 11.00 -9.70
N ILE A 174 -4.15 9.87 -10.28
CA ILE A 174 -2.85 9.24 -10.03
C ILE A 174 -1.86 9.74 -11.07
N GLN A 175 -0.79 10.36 -10.59
CA GLN A 175 0.31 10.86 -11.41
C GLN A 175 1.63 10.61 -10.69
N PRO A 176 2.71 10.30 -11.41
CA PRO A 176 4.05 10.28 -10.83
C PRO A 176 4.41 11.66 -10.26
N VAL A 177 4.84 11.69 -9.00
CA VAL A 177 5.34 12.91 -8.35
C VAL A 177 6.68 12.64 -7.68
N LYS A 178 7.58 13.63 -7.71
CA LYS A 178 8.84 13.57 -6.97
C LYS A 178 8.56 13.52 -5.47
N CYS A 179 9.35 12.73 -4.77
CA CYS A 179 9.17 12.48 -3.34
C CYS A 179 10.46 12.86 -2.58
N PRO A 180 10.40 13.74 -1.58
CA PRO A 180 11.59 14.22 -0.86
C PRO A 180 12.08 13.26 0.22
N GLU A 181 11.70 11.99 0.18
CA GLU A 181 12.00 11.02 1.23
C GLU A 181 13.49 10.77 1.46
N GLU A 182 14.34 10.85 0.40
CA GLU A 182 15.78 10.56 0.48
C GLU A 182 16.51 11.38 1.55
N LYS A 183 16.03 12.58 1.83
CA LYS A 183 16.61 13.48 2.83
C LYS A 183 16.52 12.90 4.26
N TYR A 184 15.55 12.03 4.51
CA TYR A 184 15.23 11.57 5.86
C TYR A 184 15.17 10.06 6.03
N ILE A 185 14.92 9.30 4.95
CA ILE A 185 14.84 7.85 5.03
C ILE A 185 16.24 7.24 5.22
N PRO A 186 16.45 6.34 6.18
CA PRO A 186 17.71 5.62 6.30
C PRO A 186 18.03 4.83 5.03
N LYS A 187 19.29 4.84 4.57
CA LYS A 187 19.73 4.12 3.36
C LYS A 187 19.31 2.64 3.36
N ARG A 188 19.39 1.95 4.50
CA ARG A 188 18.97 0.55 4.67
C ARG A 188 17.46 0.32 4.48
N GLU A 189 16.66 1.38 4.58
CA GLU A 189 15.21 1.32 4.36
C GLU A 189 14.85 1.72 2.93
N LEU A 190 15.62 2.66 2.35
CA LEU A 190 15.47 3.08 0.98
C LEU A 190 15.94 2.00 0.00
N PHE A 191 17.12 1.43 0.24
CA PHE A 191 17.69 0.42 -0.64
C PHE A 191 17.51 -0.98 -0.07
N TRP A 192 17.36 -1.95 -0.95
CA TRP A 192 17.25 -3.35 -0.60
C TRP A 192 18.02 -4.22 -1.59
N GLU A 193 18.47 -5.36 -1.09
CA GLU A 193 19.09 -6.42 -1.89
C GLU A 193 18.52 -7.76 -1.44
N ALA A 194 18.23 -8.65 -2.38
CA ALA A 194 17.75 -10.00 -2.10
C ALA A 194 18.15 -10.99 -3.18
N ALA A 195 18.42 -12.21 -2.77
CA ALA A 195 18.60 -13.35 -3.66
C ALA A 195 17.38 -14.27 -3.61
N PHE A 196 16.90 -14.70 -4.76
CA PHE A 196 15.75 -15.57 -4.92
C PHE A 196 16.20 -16.87 -5.57
N ASN A 197 16.03 -17.98 -4.88
CA ASN A 197 16.37 -19.27 -5.43
C ASN A 197 15.28 -19.82 -6.36
N GLU A 198 15.62 -20.86 -7.08
CA GLU A 198 14.75 -21.52 -8.06
C GLU A 198 13.42 -21.98 -7.47
N THR A 199 13.43 -22.52 -6.25
CA THR A 199 12.22 -22.99 -5.57
C THR A 199 11.28 -21.83 -5.25
N GLU A 200 11.80 -20.70 -4.73
CA GLU A 200 11.01 -19.50 -4.42
C GLU A 200 10.38 -18.93 -5.70
N ILE A 201 11.14 -18.87 -6.79
CA ILE A 201 10.67 -18.40 -8.09
C ILE A 201 9.56 -19.31 -8.62
N ASN A 202 9.79 -20.62 -8.70
CA ASN A 202 8.80 -21.58 -9.21
C ASN A 202 7.52 -21.57 -8.36
N ASN A 203 7.62 -21.47 -7.03
CA ASN A 203 6.46 -21.35 -6.15
C ASN A 203 5.65 -20.07 -6.41
N ALA A 204 6.33 -18.95 -6.64
CA ALA A 204 5.65 -17.69 -6.97
C ALA A 204 4.95 -17.77 -8.34
N LEU A 205 5.61 -18.31 -9.35
CA LEU A 205 5.05 -18.50 -10.70
C LEU A 205 3.85 -19.47 -10.68
N LYS A 206 3.94 -20.57 -9.92
CA LYS A 206 2.84 -21.54 -9.77
C LYS A 206 1.61 -20.89 -9.13
N LYS A 207 1.79 -20.04 -8.11
CA LYS A 207 0.68 -19.29 -7.48
C LYS A 207 0.03 -18.29 -8.43
N LEU A 208 0.82 -17.67 -9.34
CA LEU A 208 0.33 -16.64 -10.24
C LEU A 208 -0.45 -17.17 -11.43
N ASN A 209 0.04 -18.21 -12.08
CA ASN A 209 -0.48 -18.70 -13.36
C ASN A 209 -0.40 -20.22 -13.55
N ASN A 210 -0.18 -20.95 -12.48
CA ASN A 210 -0.03 -22.41 -12.45
C ASN A 210 1.09 -22.95 -13.36
N LYS A 211 2.15 -22.15 -13.61
CA LYS A 211 3.32 -22.52 -14.41
C LYS A 211 4.59 -22.57 -13.58
N THR A 212 5.55 -23.35 -14.05
CA THR A 212 6.93 -23.41 -13.54
C THR A 212 7.90 -23.30 -14.71
N ILE A 213 9.15 -23.00 -14.42
CA ILE A 213 10.23 -22.96 -15.41
C ILE A 213 11.23 -24.11 -15.25
N GLY A 214 11.04 -24.96 -14.22
CA GLY A 214 12.03 -26.00 -13.88
C GLY A 214 13.32 -25.38 -13.33
N LYS A 215 14.49 -25.86 -13.80
CA LYS A 215 15.79 -25.31 -13.41
C LYS A 215 15.98 -23.91 -13.98
N LEU A 216 16.24 -22.94 -13.09
CA LEU A 216 16.42 -21.55 -13.47
C LEU A 216 17.69 -21.34 -14.31
N LYS A 217 17.54 -20.77 -15.49
CA LYS A 217 18.64 -20.34 -16.37
C LYS A 217 18.85 -18.83 -16.31
N LYS A 218 17.75 -18.04 -16.35
CA LYS A 218 17.83 -16.59 -16.45
C LYS A 218 16.56 -15.89 -15.98
N MET A 219 16.72 -14.72 -15.37
CA MET A 219 15.67 -13.73 -15.17
C MET A 219 16.03 -12.44 -15.90
N GLU A 220 15.04 -11.80 -16.54
CA GLU A 220 15.18 -10.54 -17.26
C GLU A 220 13.99 -9.62 -16.98
N ILE A 221 14.20 -8.33 -17.21
CA ILE A 221 13.09 -7.38 -17.25
C ILE A 221 12.59 -7.36 -18.68
N ALA A 222 11.40 -7.92 -18.91
CA ALA A 222 10.75 -7.97 -20.22
C ALA A 222 10.15 -6.60 -20.62
N LYS A 223 9.72 -5.79 -19.61
CA LYS A 223 9.20 -4.45 -19.84
C LYS A 223 9.48 -3.54 -18.66
N TRP A 224 10.00 -2.35 -18.96
CA TRP A 224 10.07 -1.23 -18.05
C TRP A 224 8.82 -0.34 -18.15
N GLY A 225 8.33 0.17 -17.03
CA GLY A 225 7.53 1.37 -16.96
C GLY A 225 8.42 2.59 -16.85
N THR A 226 7.92 3.65 -16.23
CA THR A 226 8.71 4.89 -16.02
C THR A 226 9.96 4.62 -15.18
N ASN A 227 9.82 3.95 -14.04
CA ASN A 227 10.93 3.66 -13.11
C ASN A 227 10.91 2.21 -12.59
N ARG A 228 9.97 1.39 -13.02
CA ARG A 228 9.71 0.07 -12.43
C ARG A 228 9.72 -1.03 -13.48
N ALA A 229 10.19 -2.20 -13.07
CA ALA A 229 10.14 -3.42 -13.86
C ALA A 229 8.70 -3.97 -13.89
N THR A 230 7.92 -3.53 -14.87
CA THR A 230 6.48 -3.85 -14.97
C THR A 230 6.21 -5.27 -15.43
N MET A 231 7.11 -5.85 -16.25
CA MET A 231 7.05 -7.26 -16.65
C MET A 231 8.40 -7.92 -16.42
N LEU A 232 8.37 -9.09 -15.82
CA LEU A 232 9.53 -9.94 -15.56
C LEU A 232 9.42 -11.20 -16.41
N ARG A 233 10.54 -11.64 -16.99
CA ARG A 233 10.67 -12.88 -17.76
C ARG A 233 11.61 -13.82 -17.04
N PHE A 234 11.15 -15.05 -16.82
CA PHE A 234 11.93 -16.14 -16.24
C PHE A 234 12.09 -17.25 -17.26
N THR A 235 13.31 -17.68 -17.49
CA THR A 235 13.66 -18.77 -18.42
C THR A 235 14.33 -19.91 -17.65
N GLY A 236 13.88 -21.11 -17.88
CA GLY A 236 14.44 -22.34 -17.31
C GLY A 236 14.52 -23.47 -18.34
N ASP A 237 14.74 -24.67 -17.88
CA ASP A 237 14.82 -25.85 -18.73
C ASP A 237 13.45 -26.38 -19.21
N GLN A 238 12.36 -25.95 -18.52
CA GLN A 238 10.98 -26.30 -18.89
C GLN A 238 10.27 -25.16 -19.66
N GLY A 239 10.98 -24.10 -20.05
CA GLY A 239 10.42 -23.03 -20.86
C GLY A 239 10.60 -21.63 -20.26
N THR A 240 9.79 -20.72 -20.76
CA THR A 240 9.83 -19.29 -20.38
C THR A 240 8.45 -18.82 -19.91
N VAL A 241 8.43 -18.05 -18.83
CA VAL A 241 7.22 -17.48 -18.24
C VAL A 241 7.42 -15.98 -18.03
N GLU A 242 6.44 -15.19 -18.49
CA GLU A 242 6.36 -13.74 -18.19
C GLU A 242 5.23 -13.46 -17.21
N VAL A 243 5.51 -12.57 -16.24
CA VAL A 243 4.55 -12.17 -15.21
C VAL A 243 4.68 -10.68 -14.91
N PRO A 244 3.57 -10.00 -14.50
CA PRO A 244 3.67 -8.64 -13.99
C PRO A 244 4.58 -8.57 -12.76
N GLY A 245 5.48 -7.58 -12.73
CA GLY A 245 6.46 -7.42 -11.66
C GLY A 245 5.81 -7.21 -10.30
N GLY A 246 4.73 -6.41 -10.24
CA GLY A 246 3.95 -6.20 -9.02
C GLY A 246 3.36 -7.49 -8.46
N ASP A 247 2.74 -8.32 -9.32
CA ASP A 247 2.14 -9.59 -8.93
C ASP A 247 3.22 -10.60 -8.49
N PHE A 248 4.36 -10.67 -9.19
CA PHE A 248 5.48 -11.52 -8.79
C PHE A 248 6.03 -11.13 -7.42
N ARG A 249 6.24 -9.82 -7.19
CA ARG A 249 6.70 -9.29 -5.91
C ARG A 249 5.85 -9.78 -4.74
N ILE A 250 4.53 -9.75 -4.90
CA ILE A 250 3.58 -10.20 -3.88
C ILE A 250 3.75 -11.68 -3.58
N ASN A 251 3.85 -12.50 -4.61
CA ASN A 251 3.84 -13.94 -4.50
C ASN A 251 5.19 -14.54 -4.09
N VAL A 252 6.31 -13.86 -4.41
CA VAL A 252 7.65 -14.27 -3.96
C VAL A 252 7.98 -13.80 -2.54
N GLY A 253 7.22 -12.83 -2.01
CA GLY A 253 7.38 -12.30 -0.67
C GLY A 253 7.75 -10.79 -0.67
N PRO A 254 6.77 -9.92 -0.34
CA PRO A 254 6.94 -8.46 -0.42
C PRO A 254 7.93 -7.90 0.62
N GLN A 255 8.27 -8.65 1.65
CA GLN A 255 9.32 -8.29 2.62
C GLN A 255 10.72 -8.52 2.04
N LYS A 256 10.87 -9.52 1.17
CA LYS A 256 12.13 -9.88 0.52
C LYS A 256 12.33 -9.06 -0.75
N MET A 257 11.36 -9.05 -1.67
CA MET A 257 11.32 -8.16 -2.83
C MET A 257 10.52 -6.91 -2.48
N ARG A 258 11.18 -5.90 -1.89
CA ARG A 258 10.46 -4.75 -1.31
C ARG A 258 9.75 -3.87 -2.34
N SER A 259 10.27 -3.79 -3.56
CA SER A 259 9.69 -3.00 -4.65
C SER A 259 10.02 -3.66 -6.01
N ILE A 260 9.46 -3.09 -7.07
CA ILE A 260 9.85 -3.43 -8.45
C ILE A 260 10.68 -2.31 -9.11
N TRP A 261 11.16 -1.33 -8.33
CA TRP A 261 12.16 -0.37 -8.80
C TRP A 261 13.56 -0.96 -8.61
N LEU A 262 14.03 -1.63 -9.64
CA LEU A 262 15.38 -2.21 -9.66
C LEU A 262 16.39 -1.14 -10.05
N VAL A 263 17.51 -1.07 -9.36
CA VAL A 263 18.53 -0.01 -9.52
C VAL A 263 19.83 -0.50 -10.13
N GLU A 264 20.04 -1.82 -10.16
CA GLU A 264 21.21 -2.44 -10.76
C GLU A 264 20.80 -3.57 -11.71
N ARG A 265 21.78 -4.00 -12.54
CA ARG A 265 21.59 -5.15 -13.42
C ARG A 265 21.26 -6.41 -12.61
N ILE A 266 20.33 -7.22 -13.12
CA ILE A 266 20.00 -8.51 -12.53
C ILE A 266 21.22 -9.43 -12.59
N GLU A 267 21.64 -9.92 -11.43
CA GLU A 267 22.72 -10.89 -11.33
C GLU A 267 22.15 -12.30 -11.39
N ASN A 268 22.28 -12.94 -12.55
CA ASN A 268 21.89 -14.34 -12.75
C ASN A 268 23.04 -15.26 -12.37
N LYS A 269 22.79 -16.21 -11.47
CA LYS A 269 23.73 -17.24 -11.02
C LYS A 269 23.06 -18.62 -11.14
N PRO A 270 23.84 -19.72 -11.20
CA PRO A 270 23.26 -21.06 -11.17
C PRO A 270 22.35 -21.24 -9.96
N GLY A 271 21.05 -21.54 -10.21
CA GLY A 271 20.05 -21.81 -9.18
C GLY A 271 19.48 -20.60 -8.42
N TYR A 272 19.94 -19.36 -8.67
CA TYR A 272 19.35 -18.17 -8.05
C TYR A 272 19.56 -16.87 -8.86
N VAL A 273 18.77 -15.88 -8.57
CA VAL A 273 18.97 -14.50 -9.05
C VAL A 273 19.13 -13.56 -7.88
N ARG A 274 20.00 -12.56 -8.01
CA ARG A 274 20.15 -11.46 -7.04
C ARG A 274 19.63 -10.18 -7.65
N LEU A 275 18.80 -9.47 -6.89
CA LEU A 275 18.20 -8.21 -7.26
C LEU A 275 18.59 -7.14 -6.26
N LYS A 276 18.79 -5.92 -6.75
CA LYS A 276 18.93 -4.71 -5.93
C LYS A 276 17.88 -3.71 -6.36
N GLY A 277 17.26 -3.06 -5.41
CA GLY A 277 16.19 -2.11 -5.68
C GLY A 277 16.11 -1.01 -4.64
N ARG A 278 15.18 -0.07 -4.88
CA ARG A 278 14.90 1.03 -3.97
C ARG A 278 13.41 1.19 -3.72
N GLY A 279 13.06 1.72 -2.54
CA GLY A 279 11.70 1.87 -2.09
C GLY A 279 11.12 0.60 -1.45
N PHE A 280 9.93 0.74 -0.84
CA PHE A 280 9.21 -0.35 -0.20
C PHE A 280 7.70 -0.17 -0.43
N GLY A 281 7.11 -1.11 -1.15
CA GLY A 281 5.72 -1.10 -1.57
C GLY A 281 5.58 -0.89 -3.07
N HIS A 282 4.37 -0.59 -3.49
CA HIS A 282 4.03 -0.40 -4.90
C HIS A 282 4.39 0.98 -5.45
N GLY A 283 4.63 1.97 -4.58
CA GLY A 283 5.03 3.32 -4.96
C GLY A 283 3.95 4.15 -5.66
N VAL A 284 2.67 3.86 -5.47
CA VAL A 284 1.54 4.59 -6.06
C VAL A 284 0.83 5.41 -4.98
N GLY A 285 0.46 6.64 -5.29
CA GLY A 285 -0.21 7.53 -4.36
C GLY A 285 0.69 8.05 -3.25
N LEU A 286 0.21 8.11 -2.00
CA LEU A 286 0.98 8.69 -0.90
C LEU A 286 2.17 7.82 -0.51
N CYS A 287 3.36 8.42 -0.48
CA CYS A 287 4.56 7.82 0.11
C CYS A 287 4.65 8.21 1.59
N GLN A 288 4.67 7.23 2.49
CA GLN A 288 4.71 7.50 3.93
C GLN A 288 6.00 8.21 4.35
N TRP A 289 7.18 7.76 3.88
CA TRP A 289 8.44 8.46 4.14
C TRP A 289 8.49 9.85 3.49
N GLY A 290 7.84 10.04 2.34
CA GLY A 290 7.70 11.36 1.75
C GLY A 290 6.74 12.27 2.53
N ALA A 291 5.66 11.72 3.09
CA ALA A 291 4.80 12.44 4.02
C ALA A 291 5.55 12.85 5.29
N PHE A 292 6.43 11.98 5.82
CA PHE A 292 7.35 12.32 6.90
C PHE A 292 8.24 13.51 6.51
N ALA A 293 8.88 13.46 5.34
CA ALA A 293 9.79 14.50 4.86
C ALA A 293 9.07 15.85 4.73
N LEU A 294 7.91 15.87 4.06
CA LEU A 294 7.09 17.07 3.91
C LEU A 294 6.60 17.63 5.26
N ALA A 295 6.24 16.76 6.21
CA ALA A 295 5.87 17.18 7.56
C ALA A 295 7.05 17.80 8.33
N LYS A 296 8.27 17.30 8.15
CA LYS A 296 9.51 17.91 8.67
C LYS A 296 9.80 19.27 8.04
N GLU A 297 9.32 19.52 6.84
CA GLU A 297 9.36 20.79 6.14
C GLU A 297 8.14 21.70 6.47
N ASN A 298 7.43 21.39 7.57
CA ASN A 298 6.27 22.12 8.08
C ASN A 298 5.05 22.16 7.14
N LYS A 299 4.97 21.23 6.15
CA LYS A 299 3.77 21.10 5.33
C LYS A 299 2.58 20.62 6.15
N SER A 300 1.44 21.25 5.95
CA SER A 300 0.18 20.83 6.56
C SER A 300 -0.29 19.48 6.00
N PRO A 301 -1.17 18.75 6.72
CA PRO A 301 -1.72 17.50 6.22
C PRO A 301 -2.41 17.61 4.84
N LYS A 302 -3.07 18.75 4.61
CA LYS A 302 -3.75 19.05 3.33
C LYS A 302 -2.75 19.25 2.19
N GLU A 303 -1.66 19.99 2.43
CA GLU A 303 -0.58 20.14 1.43
C GLU A 303 0.09 18.79 1.13
N ILE A 304 0.34 17.98 2.16
CA ILE A 304 0.95 16.65 1.99
C ILE A 304 0.08 15.76 1.08
N VAL A 305 -1.21 15.61 1.37
CA VAL A 305 -2.08 14.77 0.53
C VAL A 305 -2.27 15.35 -0.88
N LYS A 306 -2.30 16.69 -1.03
CA LYS A 306 -2.38 17.35 -2.34
C LYS A 306 -1.11 17.22 -3.16
N HIS A 307 0.06 17.06 -2.55
CA HIS A 307 1.31 16.74 -3.24
C HIS A 307 1.19 15.42 -4.00
N TYR A 308 0.63 14.37 -3.38
CA TYR A 308 0.48 13.05 -4.00
C TYR A 308 -0.79 12.89 -4.86
N TYR A 309 -1.79 13.73 -4.60
CA TYR A 309 -3.09 13.70 -5.29
C TYR A 309 -3.51 15.09 -5.77
N PRO A 310 -2.73 15.71 -6.68
CA PRO A 310 -2.90 17.14 -7.04
C PRO A 310 -4.26 17.45 -7.66
N LYS A 311 -4.85 16.50 -8.40
CA LYS A 311 -6.13 16.68 -9.12
C LYS A 311 -7.38 16.39 -8.29
N THR A 312 -7.22 16.09 -6.99
CA THR A 312 -8.34 15.77 -6.11
C THR A 312 -8.87 17.00 -5.35
N GLN A 313 -10.02 16.86 -4.75
CA GLN A 313 -10.59 17.81 -3.79
C GLN A 313 -10.59 17.18 -2.40
N ILE A 314 -10.44 18.02 -1.36
CA ILE A 314 -10.60 17.60 0.02
C ILE A 314 -12.02 17.94 0.43
N ALA A 315 -12.80 16.93 0.77
CA ALA A 315 -14.17 17.06 1.26
C ALA A 315 -14.23 16.69 2.74
N LYS A 316 -15.14 17.34 3.49
CA LYS A 316 -15.51 16.96 4.86
C LYS A 316 -16.86 16.27 4.80
N ILE A 317 -16.95 15.05 5.30
CA ILE A 317 -18.14 14.21 5.17
C ILE A 317 -18.88 13.97 6.50
N TRP A 318 -18.31 14.38 7.64
CA TRP A 318 -18.94 14.53 8.98
C TRP A 318 -18.23 15.55 9.86
#